data_0353bc13a9378bb376a3df1689caea73
#
_entry.id   0353bc13a9378bb376a3df1689caea73
#
_cell.length_a   1.000
_cell.length_b   1.000
_cell.length_c   1.000
_cell.angle_alpha   90.00
_cell.angle_beta   90.00
_cell.angle_gamma   90.00
#
_symmetry.space_group_name_H-M   'P 1'
#
loop_
_entity.id
_entity.type
_entity.pdbx_description
1 polymer ?
#
loop_
_entity_poly.entity_id
_entity_poly.type
_entity_poly.pdbx_seq_one_letter_code
_entity_poly.pdbx_strand_id
1 'polypeptide(L)'
;MPTATGTPSASTPASDSWTGYTTADGQLTFDHPAAWSVKDPAGELPEGGGAFAEVINQAGKPLATLRTNMAVGSTCLDRYPYSVLDSEDLPLLAQGGAAPRFVYETRGNDTASGPADTPAAAYGITSVPAPTGDSASCIFHFFNWPPTAAMFGAFYNPDNNVTAGAGSLTYLQQAKKYAETAEYRDIRRMITSLRPV
;
A
#
# COMPACT_ATOMS: atom_id res chain seq x y z
N MET A 1 8.18 -30.88 37.17
CA MET A 1 8.14 -30.41 35.78
C MET A 1 7.56 -28.99 35.79
N PRO A 2 8.30 -27.97 35.40
CA PRO A 2 7.76 -26.63 35.35
C PRO A 2 6.95 -26.42 34.07
N THR A 3 5.71 -26.02 34.24
CA THR A 3 4.79 -25.63 33.16
C THR A 3 5.21 -24.27 32.62
N ALA A 4 5.63 -24.21 31.37
CA ALA A 4 5.92 -22.96 30.69
C ALA A 4 4.58 -22.24 30.39
N THR A 5 4.32 -21.17 31.13
CA THR A 5 3.23 -20.25 30.84
C THR A 5 3.63 -19.40 29.64
N GLY A 6 3.06 -19.71 28.47
CA GLY A 6 3.23 -18.88 27.28
C GLY A 6 2.59 -17.53 27.50
N THR A 7 3.40 -16.48 27.49
CA THR A 7 2.91 -15.08 27.51
C THR A 7 2.15 -14.80 26.21
N PRO A 8 0.89 -14.34 26.25
CA PRO A 8 0.18 -13.94 25.04
C PRO A 8 0.94 -12.80 24.37
N SER A 9 1.24 -12.96 23.07
CA SER A 9 1.83 -11.91 22.25
C SER A 9 0.83 -10.76 22.17
N ALA A 10 1.13 -9.66 22.82
CA ALA A 10 0.29 -8.47 22.80
C ALA A 10 0.27 -7.91 21.35
N SER A 11 -0.93 -7.87 20.77
CA SER A 11 -1.13 -7.12 19.53
C SER A 11 -0.83 -5.64 19.81
N THR A 12 0.12 -5.05 19.09
CA THR A 12 0.41 -3.62 19.21
C THR A 12 -0.89 -2.84 18.93
N PRO A 13 -1.32 -1.92 19.82
CA PRO A 13 -2.50 -1.10 19.57
C PRO A 13 -2.28 -0.20 18.35
N ALA A 14 -3.38 0.21 17.70
CA ALA A 14 -3.33 1.25 16.67
C ALA A 14 -2.76 2.55 17.23
N SER A 15 -2.15 3.37 16.38
CA SER A 15 -1.47 4.60 16.82
C SER A 15 -2.46 5.63 17.36
N ASP A 16 -2.18 6.15 18.55
CA ASP A 16 -3.07 7.11 19.24
C ASP A 16 -2.91 8.55 18.73
N SER A 17 -1.71 8.93 18.28
CA SER A 17 -1.41 10.28 17.79
C SER A 17 -1.05 10.28 16.31
N TRP A 18 -1.56 11.30 15.60
CA TRP A 18 -1.40 11.48 14.16
C TRP A 18 -0.89 12.88 13.86
N THR A 19 -0.14 13.01 12.77
CA THR A 19 0.35 14.28 12.25
C THR A 19 0.19 14.34 10.75
N GLY A 20 0.04 15.57 10.20
CA GLY A 20 -0.08 15.77 8.77
C GLY A 20 1.29 15.95 8.10
N TYR A 21 1.40 15.45 6.89
CA TYR A 21 2.51 15.70 5.98
C TYR A 21 1.97 16.31 4.69
N THR A 22 2.58 17.42 4.24
CA THR A 22 2.29 18.04 2.95
C THR A 22 3.46 17.82 2.02
N THR A 23 3.18 17.42 0.77
CA THR A 23 4.22 17.21 -0.25
C THR A 23 5.00 18.50 -0.53
N ALA A 24 6.26 18.36 -0.93
CA ALA A 24 7.15 19.50 -1.17
C ALA A 24 6.64 20.47 -2.22
N ASP A 25 5.84 19.99 -3.19
CA ASP A 25 5.17 20.81 -4.20
C ASP A 25 3.88 21.48 -3.70
N GLY A 26 3.46 21.21 -2.46
CA GLY A 26 2.29 21.80 -1.82
C GLY A 26 0.94 21.35 -2.38
N GLN A 27 0.88 20.29 -3.18
CA GLN A 27 -0.36 19.88 -3.86
C GLN A 27 -1.18 18.87 -3.08
N LEU A 28 -0.53 18.00 -2.32
CA LEU A 28 -1.16 16.88 -1.61
C LEU A 28 -0.77 16.89 -0.13
N THR A 29 -1.68 16.42 0.69
CA THR A 29 -1.43 16.20 2.12
C THR A 29 -2.06 14.89 2.56
N PHE A 30 -1.45 14.22 3.54
CA PHE A 30 -1.98 13.05 4.20
C PHE A 30 -1.61 13.04 5.67
N ASP A 31 -2.35 12.26 6.47
CA ASP A 31 -2.08 12.08 7.88
C ASP A 31 -1.36 10.75 8.12
N HIS A 32 -0.43 10.71 9.07
CA HIS A 32 0.29 9.49 9.43
C HIS A 32 0.49 9.40 10.95
N PRO A 33 0.74 8.20 11.50
CA PRO A 33 1.11 8.07 12.91
C PRO A 33 2.32 8.94 13.25
N ALA A 34 2.26 9.68 14.36
CA ALA A 34 3.34 10.57 14.77
C ALA A 34 4.67 9.82 15.08
N ALA A 35 4.58 8.52 15.37
CA ALA A 35 5.74 7.66 15.59
C ALA A 35 6.43 7.21 14.27
N TRP A 36 5.79 7.43 13.13
CA TRP A 36 6.39 7.13 11.82
C TRP A 36 7.13 8.36 11.29
N SER A 37 8.05 8.14 10.37
CA SER A 37 8.77 9.22 9.69
C SER A 37 8.44 9.25 8.21
N VAL A 38 8.41 10.46 7.66
CA VAL A 38 8.30 10.69 6.23
C VAL A 38 9.61 11.29 5.74
N LYS A 39 10.24 10.66 4.75
CA LYS A 39 11.43 11.17 4.08
C LYS A 39 11.03 11.72 2.73
N ASP A 40 11.56 12.88 2.40
CA ASP A 40 11.53 13.46 1.06
C ASP A 40 12.94 13.38 0.47
N PRO A 41 13.26 12.35 -0.29
CA PRO A 41 14.56 12.22 -0.94
C PRO A 41 14.61 13.10 -2.21
N ALA A 42 14.50 14.42 -2.04
CA ALA A 42 14.44 15.40 -3.12
C ALA A 42 15.58 15.29 -4.15
N GLY A 43 16.70 14.64 -3.78
CA GLY A 43 17.81 14.36 -4.69
C GLY A 43 17.59 13.15 -5.61
N GLU A 44 16.55 12.36 -5.39
CA GLU A 44 16.27 11.15 -6.16
C GLU A 44 15.15 11.32 -7.19
N LEU A 45 14.47 12.46 -7.19
CA LEU A 45 13.49 12.76 -8.22
C LEU A 45 14.20 13.27 -9.45
N PRO A 46 14.26 12.43 -10.49
CA PRO A 46 14.86 12.85 -11.73
C PRO A 46 13.99 13.86 -12.47
N GLU A 47 14.56 14.48 -13.42
CA GLU A 47 14.02 15.15 -14.59
C GLU A 47 12.48 15.10 -14.71
N GLY A 48 11.80 16.14 -14.37
CA GLY A 48 10.34 16.24 -14.51
C GLY A 48 9.61 16.81 -13.31
N GLY A 49 10.27 16.89 -12.16
CA GLY A 49 9.66 17.41 -10.93
C GLY A 49 8.66 16.44 -10.30
N GLY A 50 7.79 17.00 -9.48
CA GLY A 50 6.83 16.22 -8.69
C GLY A 50 7.27 16.09 -7.24
N ALA A 51 6.50 15.35 -6.46
CA ALA A 51 6.80 15.06 -5.07
C ALA A 51 7.20 13.60 -4.90
N PHE A 52 8.05 13.36 -3.91
CA PHE A 52 8.39 12.03 -3.45
C PHE A 52 8.37 11.99 -1.92
N ALA A 53 7.62 11.07 -1.35
CA ALA A 53 7.60 10.85 0.09
C ALA A 53 7.66 9.35 0.37
N GLU A 54 8.63 8.93 1.16
CA GLU A 54 8.76 7.56 1.66
C GLU A 54 8.35 7.52 3.12
N VAL A 55 7.36 6.70 3.43
CA VAL A 55 6.85 6.53 4.80
C VAL A 55 7.50 5.31 5.44
N ILE A 56 8.07 5.51 6.62
CA ILE A 56 8.85 4.52 7.36
C ILE A 56 8.26 4.40 8.76
N ASN A 57 8.04 3.17 9.22
CA ASN A 57 7.54 2.93 10.57
C ASN A 57 8.61 3.15 11.64
N GLN A 58 8.20 3.06 12.90
CA GLN A 58 9.10 3.24 14.06
C GLN A 58 10.27 2.25 14.10
N ALA A 59 10.12 1.07 13.48
CA ALA A 59 11.17 0.06 13.37
C ALA A 59 12.13 0.31 12.18
N GLY A 60 11.97 1.42 11.45
CA GLY A 60 12.80 1.75 10.29
C GLY A 60 12.41 0.99 9.01
N LYS A 61 11.23 0.39 8.96
CA LYS A 61 10.76 -0.37 7.80
C LYS A 61 9.98 0.53 6.85
N PRO A 62 10.29 0.54 5.53
CA PRO A 62 9.52 1.26 4.54
C PRO A 62 8.15 0.61 4.37
N LEU A 63 7.09 1.41 4.43
CA LEU A 63 5.71 0.95 4.39
C LEU A 63 4.96 1.41 3.13
N ALA A 64 5.22 2.62 2.66
CA ALA A 64 4.57 3.15 1.48
C ALA A 64 5.41 4.26 0.82
N THR A 65 5.19 4.46 -0.46
CA THR A 65 5.79 5.54 -1.23
C THR A 65 4.69 6.34 -1.91
N LEU A 66 4.73 7.67 -1.76
CA LEU A 66 3.95 8.62 -2.56
C LEU A 66 4.86 9.24 -3.61
N ARG A 67 4.48 9.16 -4.86
CA ARG A 67 5.13 9.87 -5.98
C ARG A 67 4.08 10.52 -6.86
N THR A 68 4.40 11.71 -7.36
CA THR A 68 3.59 12.43 -8.34
C THR A 68 4.37 12.65 -9.64
N ASN A 69 3.69 13.18 -10.65
CA ASN A 69 4.29 13.47 -11.97
C ASN A 69 4.96 12.24 -12.60
N MET A 70 4.29 11.09 -12.50
CA MET A 70 4.83 9.83 -13.04
C MET A 70 4.31 9.56 -14.44
N ALA A 71 5.23 9.16 -15.32
CA ALA A 71 4.86 8.49 -16.57
C ALA A 71 4.57 7.02 -16.26
N VAL A 72 3.39 6.55 -16.59
CA VAL A 72 2.98 5.18 -16.31
C VAL A 72 2.51 4.48 -17.58
N GLY A 73 2.81 3.21 -17.67
CA GLY A 73 2.37 2.33 -18.74
C GLY A 73 2.54 0.88 -18.30
N SER A 74 1.68 0.01 -18.76
CA SER A 74 1.76 -1.41 -18.50
C SER A 74 1.37 -2.21 -19.74
N THR A 75 2.08 -3.30 -19.96
CA THR A 75 1.79 -4.30 -20.98
C THR A 75 1.46 -5.64 -20.36
N CYS A 76 0.76 -5.65 -19.23
CA CYS A 76 0.31 -6.88 -18.60
C CYS A 76 -0.68 -7.63 -19.48
N LEU A 77 -0.22 -8.69 -20.10
CA LEU A 77 -1.03 -9.58 -20.95
C LEU A 77 -1.57 -10.78 -20.17
N ASP A 78 -0.85 -11.20 -19.13
CA ASP A 78 -1.24 -12.35 -18.32
C ASP A 78 -2.39 -12.01 -17.37
N ARG A 79 -3.17 -13.02 -17.03
CA ARG A 79 -4.27 -12.93 -16.08
C ARG A 79 -4.09 -13.95 -14.98
N TYR A 80 -4.41 -13.54 -13.77
CA TYR A 80 -4.18 -14.32 -12.55
C TYR A 80 -5.45 -14.40 -11.71
N PRO A 81 -5.65 -15.49 -10.95
CA PRO A 81 -6.58 -15.49 -9.84
C PRO A 81 -6.29 -14.30 -8.93
N TYR A 82 -7.31 -13.70 -8.36
CA TYR A 82 -7.16 -12.53 -7.49
C TYR A 82 -8.10 -12.58 -6.30
N SER A 83 -7.76 -11.80 -5.28
CA SER A 83 -8.68 -11.47 -4.19
C SER A 83 -8.54 -9.98 -3.88
N VAL A 84 -9.66 -9.34 -3.62
CA VAL A 84 -9.71 -8.00 -3.04
C VAL A 84 -9.90 -8.18 -1.53
N LEU A 85 -8.92 -7.77 -0.75
CA LEU A 85 -8.91 -7.90 0.71
C LEU A 85 -9.57 -6.69 1.39
N ASP A 86 -9.41 -5.51 0.77
CA ASP A 86 -9.99 -4.25 1.24
C ASP A 86 -10.12 -3.27 0.07
N SER A 87 -11.12 -2.38 0.11
CA SER A 87 -11.31 -1.33 -0.90
C SER A 87 -12.16 -0.19 -0.37
N GLU A 88 -11.80 1.05 -0.75
CA GLU A 88 -12.53 2.28 -0.41
C GLU A 88 -12.39 3.32 -1.51
N ASP A 89 -13.50 3.93 -1.93
CA ASP A 89 -13.48 5.02 -2.91
C ASP A 89 -12.91 6.30 -2.29
N LEU A 90 -12.12 7.05 -3.07
CA LEU A 90 -11.46 8.28 -2.64
C LEU A 90 -11.95 9.49 -3.45
N PRO A 91 -13.17 9.98 -3.19
CA PRO A 91 -13.79 11.02 -4.00
C PRO A 91 -13.04 12.36 -3.96
N LEU A 92 -12.27 12.65 -2.92
CA LEU A 92 -11.47 13.88 -2.83
C LEU A 92 -10.32 13.91 -3.85
N LEU A 93 -9.92 12.77 -4.39
CA LEU A 93 -8.88 12.66 -5.41
C LEU A 93 -9.45 12.53 -6.83
N ALA A 94 -10.76 12.71 -7.01
CA ALA A 94 -11.40 12.56 -8.31
C ALA A 94 -10.83 13.55 -9.32
N GLN A 95 -10.50 13.06 -10.51
CA GLN A 95 -10.07 13.84 -11.67
C GLN A 95 -11.00 13.54 -12.84
N GLY A 96 -11.55 14.57 -13.46
CA GLY A 96 -12.45 14.41 -14.61
C GLY A 96 -13.73 13.61 -14.30
N GLY A 97 -14.21 13.65 -13.05
CA GLY A 97 -15.44 12.96 -12.61
C GLY A 97 -15.25 11.50 -12.18
N ALA A 98 -14.07 10.92 -12.35
CA ALA A 98 -13.76 9.57 -11.88
C ALA A 98 -12.95 9.62 -10.57
N ALA A 99 -13.46 8.98 -9.52
CA ALA A 99 -12.74 8.82 -8.27
C ALA A 99 -11.81 7.60 -8.33
N PRO A 100 -10.55 7.71 -7.91
CA PRO A 100 -9.73 6.54 -7.65
C PRO A 100 -10.21 5.84 -6.37
N ARG A 101 -9.70 4.65 -6.13
CA ARG A 101 -9.99 3.91 -4.90
C ARG A 101 -8.70 3.43 -4.25
N PHE A 102 -8.69 3.35 -2.93
CA PHE A 102 -7.77 2.53 -2.19
C PHE A 102 -8.12 1.06 -2.43
N VAL A 103 -7.11 0.20 -2.53
CA VAL A 103 -7.31 -1.24 -2.61
C VAL A 103 -6.15 -1.98 -1.97
N TYR A 104 -6.45 -3.07 -1.27
CA TYR A 104 -5.50 -4.10 -0.91
C TYR A 104 -5.92 -5.39 -1.61
N GLU A 105 -5.07 -5.90 -2.46
CA GLU A 105 -5.42 -7.01 -3.34
C GLU A 105 -4.26 -7.96 -3.62
N THR A 106 -4.60 -9.14 -4.10
CA THR A 106 -3.63 -10.20 -4.42
C THR A 106 -3.75 -10.66 -5.87
N ARG A 107 -2.67 -11.27 -6.38
CA ARG A 107 -2.61 -11.96 -7.67
C ARG A 107 -1.92 -13.29 -7.51
N GLY A 108 -2.39 -14.26 -8.29
CA GLY A 108 -1.85 -15.62 -8.27
C GLY A 108 -2.43 -16.46 -7.13
N ASN A 109 -1.87 -17.66 -6.98
CA ASN A 109 -2.11 -18.54 -5.84
C ASN A 109 -0.78 -19.14 -5.39
N ASP A 110 -0.74 -19.63 -4.14
CA ASP A 110 0.51 -20.12 -3.53
C ASP A 110 1.00 -21.46 -4.12
N THR A 111 0.20 -22.11 -4.96
CA THR A 111 0.54 -23.40 -5.58
C THR A 111 0.95 -23.27 -7.05
N ALA A 112 0.75 -22.09 -7.65
CA ALA A 112 1.11 -21.86 -9.05
C ALA A 112 2.59 -21.46 -9.15
N SER A 113 3.33 -22.17 -10.01
CA SER A 113 4.52 -21.61 -10.62
C SER A 113 4.05 -20.61 -11.68
N GLY A 114 3.90 -19.37 -11.31
CA GLY A 114 3.53 -18.31 -12.22
C GLY A 114 4.76 -17.56 -12.75
N PRO A 115 4.52 -16.52 -13.57
CA PRO A 115 5.53 -15.54 -13.89
C PRO A 115 6.21 -14.97 -12.63
N ALA A 116 7.41 -14.40 -12.79
CA ALA A 116 8.26 -13.98 -11.68
C ALA A 116 7.62 -12.95 -10.71
N ASP A 117 6.54 -12.30 -11.11
CA ASP A 117 5.80 -11.30 -10.34
C ASP A 117 4.58 -11.86 -9.57
N THR A 118 4.39 -13.18 -9.57
CA THR A 118 3.31 -13.85 -8.81
C THR A 118 3.84 -15.03 -8.01
N PRO A 119 3.27 -15.29 -6.80
CA PRO A 119 2.17 -14.56 -6.16
C PRO A 119 2.56 -13.14 -5.73
N ALA A 120 1.61 -12.20 -5.81
CA ALA A 120 1.80 -10.82 -5.43
C ALA A 120 0.63 -10.31 -4.57
N ALA A 121 0.92 -9.41 -3.64
CA ALA A 121 -0.06 -8.63 -2.91
C ALA A 121 0.41 -7.19 -2.82
N ALA A 122 -0.50 -6.24 -2.90
CA ALA A 122 -0.16 -4.82 -2.77
C ALA A 122 -1.35 -4.02 -2.24
N TYR A 123 -1.05 -2.94 -1.54
CA TYR A 123 -2.01 -1.95 -1.11
C TYR A 123 -1.64 -0.57 -1.68
N GLY A 124 -2.63 0.19 -2.06
CA GLY A 124 -2.40 1.52 -2.64
C GLY A 124 -3.62 2.09 -3.35
N ILE A 125 -3.42 3.21 -4.02
CA ILE A 125 -4.47 3.92 -4.75
C ILE A 125 -4.39 3.57 -6.24
N THR A 126 -5.54 3.29 -6.84
CA THR A 126 -5.65 2.98 -8.26
C THR A 126 -6.84 3.68 -8.91
N SER A 127 -6.65 4.13 -10.16
CA SER A 127 -7.75 4.55 -11.05
C SER A 127 -8.23 3.41 -11.96
N VAL A 128 -7.60 2.24 -11.89
CA VAL A 128 -8.04 1.07 -12.65
C VAL A 128 -9.36 0.58 -12.07
N PRO A 129 -10.38 0.33 -12.90
CA PRO A 129 -11.65 -0.24 -12.43
C PRO A 129 -11.46 -1.55 -11.68
N ALA A 130 -12.37 -1.85 -10.76
CA ALA A 130 -12.36 -3.12 -10.05
C ALA A 130 -12.43 -4.28 -11.06
N PRO A 131 -11.62 -5.34 -10.88
CA PRO A 131 -11.68 -6.48 -11.78
C PRO A 131 -13.04 -7.16 -11.73
N THR A 132 -13.41 -7.75 -12.84
CA THR A 132 -14.65 -8.53 -12.99
C THR A 132 -14.29 -9.96 -13.40
N GLY A 133 -15.14 -10.92 -13.01
CA GLY A 133 -14.88 -12.34 -13.28
C GLY A 133 -13.89 -12.95 -12.29
N ASP A 134 -13.24 -14.03 -12.69
CA ASP A 134 -12.39 -14.88 -11.85
C ASP A 134 -10.88 -14.60 -11.98
N SER A 135 -10.50 -13.71 -12.86
CA SER A 135 -9.08 -13.35 -13.09
C SER A 135 -8.88 -11.87 -13.36
N ALA A 136 -7.72 -11.37 -12.99
CA ALA A 136 -7.30 -9.99 -13.19
C ALA A 136 -5.90 -9.92 -13.80
N SER A 137 -5.58 -8.80 -14.47
CA SER A 137 -4.22 -8.49 -14.90
C SER A 137 -3.31 -8.23 -13.68
N CYS A 138 -2.03 -7.98 -13.90
CA CYS A 138 -1.11 -7.63 -12.83
C CYS A 138 -1.62 -6.45 -11.99
N ILE A 139 -1.07 -6.28 -10.79
CA ILE A 139 -1.42 -5.16 -9.92
C ILE A 139 -0.88 -3.87 -10.53
N PHE A 140 -1.74 -2.86 -10.59
CA PHE A 140 -1.41 -1.55 -11.14
C PHE A 140 -1.99 -0.46 -10.23
N HIS A 141 -1.18 0.01 -9.27
CA HIS A 141 -1.58 1.00 -8.27
C HIS A 141 -1.06 2.38 -8.63
N PHE A 142 -1.66 2.94 -9.68
CA PHE A 142 -1.49 4.33 -10.09
C PHE A 142 -2.85 5.00 -10.21
N PHE A 143 -2.92 6.27 -9.91
CA PHE A 143 -4.13 7.06 -10.04
C PHE A 143 -3.87 8.34 -10.84
N ASN A 144 -4.92 8.82 -11.48
CA ASN A 144 -4.85 10.05 -12.26
C ASN A 144 -4.62 11.23 -11.32
N TRP A 145 -3.52 11.95 -11.53
CA TRP A 145 -3.19 13.18 -10.82
C TRP A 145 -2.38 14.09 -11.74
N PRO A 146 -2.75 15.40 -11.87
CA PRO A 146 -2.05 16.30 -12.77
C PRO A 146 -0.57 16.46 -12.44
N PRO A 147 0.28 16.62 -13.47
CA PRO A 147 -0.02 16.66 -14.91
C PRO A 147 -0.18 15.28 -15.56
N THR A 148 0.16 14.20 -14.90
CA THR A 148 0.16 12.85 -15.47
C THR A 148 -0.50 11.82 -14.55
N ALA A 149 0.29 11.22 -13.66
CA ALA A 149 -0.19 10.24 -12.70
C ALA A 149 0.58 10.31 -11.37
N ALA A 150 0.02 9.68 -10.35
CA ALA A 150 0.66 9.52 -9.06
C ALA A 150 0.49 8.08 -8.56
N MET A 151 1.30 7.70 -7.58
CA MET A 151 1.13 6.48 -6.80
C MET A 151 1.20 6.78 -5.31
N PHE A 152 0.46 6.04 -4.51
CA PHE A 152 0.64 5.99 -3.06
C PHE A 152 0.30 4.60 -2.58
N GLY A 153 1.32 3.84 -2.19
CA GLY A 153 1.19 2.46 -1.77
C GLY A 153 2.51 1.70 -1.76
N ALA A 154 2.40 0.39 -1.65
CA ALA A 154 3.53 -0.54 -1.73
C ALA A 154 3.07 -1.95 -2.07
N PHE A 155 3.99 -2.77 -2.57
CA PHE A 155 3.84 -4.21 -2.55
C PHE A 155 4.03 -4.74 -1.12
N TYR A 156 3.20 -5.70 -0.73
CA TYR A 156 3.36 -6.40 0.53
C TYR A 156 4.70 -7.17 0.52
N ASN A 157 5.51 -6.90 1.54
CA ASN A 157 6.76 -7.59 1.76
C ASN A 157 6.81 -8.10 3.21
N PRO A 158 6.84 -9.41 3.45
CA PRO A 158 6.87 -9.99 4.81
C PRO A 158 8.02 -9.48 5.68
N ASP A 159 9.14 -9.04 5.08
CA ASP A 159 10.29 -8.48 5.82
C ASP A 159 10.03 -7.08 6.35
N ASN A 160 9.13 -6.35 5.74
CA ASN A 160 8.72 -5.01 6.13
C ASN A 160 7.38 -5.02 6.88
N ASN A 161 6.42 -5.78 6.36
CA ASN A 161 5.05 -5.88 6.85
C ASN A 161 4.94 -7.11 7.78
N VAL A 162 5.48 -6.99 8.99
CA VAL A 162 5.63 -8.12 9.90
C VAL A 162 4.30 -8.50 10.55
N THR A 163 3.98 -9.79 10.50
CA THR A 163 2.84 -10.36 11.22
C THR A 163 3.32 -11.43 12.19
N ALA A 164 3.05 -11.25 13.48
CA ALA A 164 3.43 -12.21 14.51
C ALA A 164 2.82 -13.59 14.23
N GLY A 165 3.64 -14.65 14.32
CA GLY A 165 3.22 -16.04 14.14
C GLY A 165 2.87 -16.44 12.70
N ALA A 166 3.21 -15.60 11.70
CA ALA A 166 2.89 -15.88 10.30
C ALA A 166 4.01 -16.61 9.52
N GLY A 167 5.17 -16.85 10.12
CA GLY A 167 6.36 -17.34 9.40
C GLY A 167 6.22 -18.73 8.74
N SER A 168 5.24 -19.54 9.16
CA SER A 168 4.93 -20.83 8.54
C SER A 168 3.85 -20.77 7.46
N LEU A 169 3.26 -19.59 7.25
CA LEU A 169 2.21 -19.37 6.25
C LEU A 169 2.82 -19.13 4.88
N THR A 170 2.06 -19.44 3.84
CA THR A 170 2.41 -19.04 2.46
C THR A 170 2.38 -17.53 2.32
N TYR A 171 3.01 -17.00 1.27
CA TYR A 171 3.06 -15.54 1.02
C TYR A 171 1.67 -14.90 1.02
N LEU A 172 0.71 -15.46 0.28
CA LEU A 172 -0.65 -14.88 0.22
C LEU A 172 -1.43 -15.04 1.52
N GLN A 173 -1.19 -16.12 2.28
CA GLN A 173 -1.77 -16.28 3.62
C GLN A 173 -1.19 -15.25 4.60
N GLN A 174 0.11 -14.95 4.51
CA GLN A 174 0.74 -13.89 5.29
C GLN A 174 0.15 -12.53 4.94
N ALA A 175 -0.02 -12.22 3.65
CA ALA A 175 -0.63 -10.97 3.20
C ALA A 175 -2.07 -10.82 3.72
N LYS A 176 -2.89 -11.87 3.66
CA LYS A 176 -4.25 -11.86 4.24
C LYS A 176 -4.25 -11.62 5.74
N LYS A 177 -3.36 -12.28 6.47
CA LYS A 177 -3.26 -12.11 7.92
C LYS A 177 -2.75 -10.72 8.31
N TYR A 178 -1.89 -10.12 7.49
CA TYR A 178 -1.42 -8.75 7.70
C TYR A 178 -2.56 -7.72 7.68
N ALA A 179 -3.60 -7.93 6.88
CA ALA A 179 -4.79 -7.07 6.85
C ALA A 179 -5.51 -6.94 8.22
N GLU A 180 -5.27 -7.86 9.15
CA GLU A 180 -5.86 -7.85 10.49
C GLU A 180 -5.00 -7.08 11.51
N THR A 181 -3.79 -6.67 11.14
CA THR A 181 -2.83 -6.01 12.05
C THR A 181 -3.19 -4.54 12.31
N ALA A 182 -2.70 -4.02 13.44
CA ALA A 182 -2.81 -2.60 13.74
C ALA A 182 -2.01 -1.75 12.74
N GLU A 183 -0.81 -2.21 12.33
CA GLU A 183 0.02 -1.51 11.35
C GLU A 183 -0.71 -1.37 10.00
N TYR A 184 -1.39 -2.42 9.52
CA TYR A 184 -2.18 -2.30 8.30
C TYR A 184 -3.33 -1.30 8.44
N ARG A 185 -4.04 -1.28 9.58
CA ARG A 185 -5.09 -0.27 9.82
C ARG A 185 -4.54 1.14 9.77
N ASP A 186 -3.35 1.37 10.31
CA ASP A 186 -2.68 2.65 10.25
C ASP A 186 -2.25 3.01 8.81
N ILE A 187 -1.71 2.06 8.04
CA ILE A 187 -1.39 2.25 6.61
C ILE A 187 -2.65 2.60 5.82
N ARG A 188 -3.73 1.85 6.02
CA ARG A 188 -5.01 2.11 5.35
C ARG A 188 -5.50 3.53 5.63
N ARG A 189 -5.57 3.90 6.91
CA ARG A 189 -5.98 5.24 7.32
C ARG A 189 -5.08 6.32 6.73
N MET A 190 -3.78 6.11 6.74
CA MET A 190 -2.81 7.04 6.14
C MET A 190 -3.08 7.24 4.66
N ILE A 191 -3.14 6.16 3.87
CA ILE A 191 -3.33 6.24 2.42
C ILE A 191 -4.69 6.83 2.07
N THR A 192 -5.76 6.45 2.79
CA THR A 192 -7.11 6.97 2.53
C THR A 192 -7.30 8.41 3.01
N SER A 193 -6.39 8.95 3.82
CA SER A 193 -6.39 10.36 4.22
C SER A 193 -5.81 11.29 3.17
N LEU A 194 -5.24 10.76 2.07
CA LEU A 194 -4.65 11.58 1.01
C LEU A 194 -5.70 12.50 0.39
N ARG A 195 -5.37 13.78 0.29
CA ARG A 195 -6.27 14.82 -0.22
C ARG A 195 -5.49 15.98 -0.82
N PRO A 196 -6.09 16.75 -1.71
CA PRO A 196 -5.53 18.06 -2.12
C PRO A 196 -5.37 19.00 -0.90
N VAL A 197 -4.40 19.89 -0.97
CA VAL A 197 -4.18 20.97 0.02
C VAL A 197 -5.20 22.08 -0.18
#